data_b9f77ff3799c63e8321782278fffad4d
#
_entry.id   b9f77ff3799c63e8321782278fffad4d
#
_cell.length_a   1.000
_cell.length_b   1.000
_cell.length_c   1.000
_cell.angle_alpha   90.00
_cell.angle_beta   90.00
_cell.angle_gamma   90.00
#
_symmetry.space_group_name_H-M   'P 1'
#
loop_
_entity.id
_entity.type
_entity.pdbx_description
1 polymer ?
#
loop_
_entity_poly.entity_id
_entity_poly.type
_entity_poly.pdbx_seq_one_letter_code
_entity_poly.pdbx_strand_id
1 'polypeptide(L)'
;MNAHATLILNVDDNEGARYVKSRVLRHAGYAVIEAATGQAALEAVREQAPAIVLLDVKLPDISGIEVCRLIKADPETNSTLVLQTSAAAVQTRDKILALDGGADSYLTEPVEPAELVANVRALLRLYAAEKALRDADRRKDRFLATLAHELRNPLAPIRNAIELLDPRHGANDTMRADARQIASRQVEHLGRLVDDLLDVSRISHGKIALQMSTLDLREIVQIAVETSRPFLDAKSQTLTVEIDCEPCHVTGDAIRVAQIISNLLSNAAKYTAEGGAITLRLEADVYDILIRVRDNGIGIAPDELPYVFELFMQSREALKRADGGLGIGLALVRELAELHGGSVSAHSDGLDHGSEFVVRLPLARATQCEAPREQTQGAGEQAAPQRRRVLIADDNVDSASSLLMLLELEGHEVRVAHDGPSALALAQSFRPHVAILDIGLPGMDGHALAKALRAEPATARVQLIALTGYGQERDRQAASEAGFDRHLVKPAPFDEILREIENAPPG
;
A
#
# COMPACT_ATOMS: atom_id res chain seq x y z
N MET A 1 13.01 9.44 23.37
CA MET A 1 13.91 8.54 22.62
C MET A 1 14.95 8.01 23.60
N ASN A 2 14.74 6.82 24.16
CA ASN A 2 15.78 6.13 24.92
C ASN A 2 16.77 5.55 23.91
N ALA A 3 17.87 6.27 23.71
CA ALA A 3 19.00 5.76 22.96
C ALA A 3 19.59 4.58 23.75
N HIS A 4 19.31 3.36 23.34
CA HIS A 4 20.17 2.24 23.70
C HIS A 4 21.57 2.60 23.21
N ALA A 5 22.48 2.86 24.16
CA ALA A 5 23.85 3.21 23.84
C ALA A 5 24.45 2.09 23.00
N THR A 6 24.90 2.40 21.77
CA THR A 6 25.52 1.41 20.87
C THR A 6 26.67 0.72 21.59
N LEU A 7 26.64 -0.62 21.65
CA LEU A 7 27.64 -1.43 22.34
C LEU A 7 28.87 -1.62 21.45
N ILE A 8 30.05 -1.31 21.97
CA ILE A 8 31.34 -1.50 21.34
C ILE A 8 32.20 -2.42 22.21
N LEU A 9 32.81 -3.42 21.58
CA LEU A 9 33.82 -4.27 22.23
C LEU A 9 35.21 -3.70 21.91
N ASN A 10 35.98 -3.39 22.96
CA ASN A 10 37.38 -2.96 22.85
C ASN A 10 38.31 -4.09 23.27
N VAL A 11 39.11 -4.58 22.32
CA VAL A 11 40.04 -5.75 22.49
C VAL A 11 41.46 -5.27 22.35
N ASP A 12 42.22 -5.36 23.41
CA ASP A 12 43.64 -4.94 23.47
C ASP A 12 44.30 -5.64 24.67
N ASP A 13 45.47 -6.22 24.51
CA ASP A 13 46.18 -6.89 25.59
C ASP A 13 46.83 -5.87 26.54
N ASN A 14 47.16 -4.67 26.03
CA ASN A 14 47.71 -3.58 26.83
C ASN A 14 46.63 -2.85 27.63
N GLU A 15 46.65 -3.02 28.96
CA GLU A 15 45.66 -2.44 29.87
C GLU A 15 45.56 -0.92 29.73
N GLY A 16 46.70 -0.21 29.57
CA GLY A 16 46.74 1.22 29.41
C GLY A 16 46.09 1.70 28.11
N ALA A 17 46.40 1.07 26.97
CA ALA A 17 45.81 1.37 25.66
C ALA A 17 44.32 1.04 25.67
N ARG A 18 43.93 -0.09 26.23
CA ARG A 18 42.53 -0.50 26.38
C ARG A 18 41.73 0.49 27.21
N TYR A 19 42.28 0.93 28.34
CA TYR A 19 41.64 1.94 29.21
C TYR A 19 41.44 3.27 28.47
N VAL A 20 42.46 3.78 27.77
CA VAL A 20 42.36 5.06 27.05
C VAL A 20 41.32 5.00 25.94
N LYS A 21 41.35 3.97 25.09
CA LYS A 21 40.36 3.77 24.01
C LYS A 21 38.94 3.66 24.58
N SER A 22 38.73 2.88 25.60
CA SER A 22 37.43 2.72 26.27
C SER A 22 36.91 4.03 26.85
N ARG A 23 37.78 4.82 27.49
CA ARG A 23 37.41 6.12 28.08
C ARG A 23 36.99 7.10 26.99
N VAL A 24 37.69 7.15 25.87
CA VAL A 24 37.35 8.00 24.71
C VAL A 24 35.97 7.62 24.15
N LEU A 25 35.72 6.33 23.94
CA LEU A 25 34.44 5.85 23.41
C LEU A 25 33.27 6.08 24.37
N ARG A 26 33.47 5.82 25.68
CA ARG A 26 32.44 6.12 26.70
C ARG A 26 32.15 7.63 26.79
N HIS A 27 33.17 8.49 26.66
CA HIS A 27 32.96 9.94 26.62
C HIS A 27 32.18 10.40 25.38
N ALA A 28 32.30 9.67 24.27
CA ALA A 28 31.54 9.90 23.04
C ALA A 28 30.10 9.35 23.09
N GLY A 29 29.67 8.75 24.23
CA GLY A 29 28.31 8.27 24.46
C GLY A 29 28.05 6.80 24.10
N TYR A 30 29.09 6.00 23.87
CA TYR A 30 28.96 4.57 23.55
C TYR A 30 29.03 3.72 24.83
N ALA A 31 28.31 2.59 24.85
CA ALA A 31 28.53 1.54 25.85
C ALA A 31 29.77 0.71 25.41
N VAL A 32 30.69 0.46 26.35
CA VAL A 32 31.95 -0.22 26.03
C VAL A 32 32.18 -1.40 26.96
N ILE A 33 32.34 -2.59 26.38
CA ILE A 33 32.87 -3.78 27.02
C ILE A 33 34.33 -4.01 26.60
N GLU A 34 35.06 -4.74 27.40
CA GLU A 34 36.51 -4.88 27.21
C GLU A 34 36.93 -6.37 27.22
N ALA A 35 37.89 -6.71 26.38
CA ALA A 35 38.55 -8.02 26.39
C ALA A 35 40.05 -7.82 26.24
N ALA A 36 40.83 -8.71 26.87
CA ALA A 36 42.30 -8.69 26.85
C ALA A 36 42.92 -9.76 25.93
N THR A 37 42.09 -10.65 25.39
CA THR A 37 42.53 -11.79 24.56
C THR A 37 41.58 -12.02 23.40
N GLY A 38 42.06 -12.70 22.36
CA GLY A 38 41.23 -13.02 21.21
C GLY A 38 40.12 -14.02 21.54
N GLN A 39 40.34 -14.97 22.42
CA GLN A 39 39.35 -15.94 22.85
C GLN A 39 38.20 -15.22 23.60
N ALA A 40 38.54 -14.36 24.56
CA ALA A 40 37.55 -13.55 25.27
C ALA A 40 36.75 -12.61 24.35
N ALA A 41 37.38 -12.10 23.29
CA ALA A 41 36.72 -11.31 22.28
C ALA A 41 35.66 -12.11 21.50
N LEU A 42 35.99 -13.35 21.08
CA LEU A 42 35.05 -14.25 20.37
C LEU A 42 33.84 -14.61 21.24
N GLU A 43 34.06 -14.87 22.52
CA GLU A 43 32.99 -15.15 23.49
C GLU A 43 32.10 -13.93 23.68
N ALA A 44 32.69 -12.74 23.91
CA ALA A 44 31.94 -11.50 24.08
C ALA A 44 31.12 -11.13 22.81
N VAL A 45 31.62 -11.39 21.61
CA VAL A 45 30.88 -11.14 20.35
C VAL A 45 29.65 -12.03 20.27
N ARG A 46 29.75 -13.32 20.64
CA ARG A 46 28.60 -14.23 20.60
C ARG A 46 27.57 -13.95 21.68
N GLU A 47 27.99 -13.63 22.89
CA GLU A 47 27.08 -13.42 24.01
C GLU A 47 26.40 -12.07 24.01
N GLN A 48 27.12 -11.00 23.61
CA GLN A 48 26.67 -9.62 23.78
C GLN A 48 26.38 -8.89 22.48
N ALA A 49 26.69 -9.51 21.31
CA ALA A 49 26.43 -9.00 19.97
C ALA A 49 26.78 -7.50 19.80
N PRO A 50 28.04 -7.05 20.04
CA PRO A 50 28.42 -5.66 19.88
C PRO A 50 28.29 -5.21 18.42
N ALA A 51 27.95 -3.94 18.21
CA ALA A 51 27.86 -3.38 16.86
C ALA A 51 29.23 -3.23 16.19
N ILE A 52 30.28 -2.92 16.99
CA ILE A 52 31.66 -2.79 16.54
C ILE A 52 32.59 -3.50 17.51
N VAL A 53 33.59 -4.17 16.96
CA VAL A 53 34.78 -4.64 17.68
C VAL A 53 35.96 -3.76 17.28
N LEU A 54 36.53 -3.04 18.24
CA LEU A 54 37.83 -2.39 18.12
C LEU A 54 38.87 -3.42 18.52
N LEU A 55 39.67 -3.90 17.57
CA LEU A 55 40.47 -5.09 17.70
C LEU A 55 41.96 -4.83 17.45
N ASP A 56 42.77 -5.00 18.47
CA ASP A 56 44.23 -4.98 18.23
C ASP A 56 44.70 -6.21 17.44
N VAL A 57 45.62 -5.98 16.52
CA VAL A 57 46.21 -7.02 15.68
C VAL A 57 47.10 -7.99 16.51
N LYS A 58 47.79 -7.47 17.54
CA LYS A 58 48.67 -8.27 18.39
C LYS A 58 47.98 -8.61 19.69
N LEU A 59 47.54 -9.85 19.80
CA LEU A 59 46.96 -10.40 21.03
C LEU A 59 47.81 -11.59 21.52
N PRO A 60 47.76 -11.92 22.81
CA PRO A 60 48.65 -12.91 23.42
C PRO A 60 48.34 -14.37 23.04
N ASP A 61 47.13 -14.66 22.62
CA ASP A 61 46.61 -16.00 22.33
C ASP A 61 46.38 -16.25 20.83
N ILE A 62 45.52 -15.47 20.21
CA ILE A 62 45.12 -15.56 18.79
C ILE A 62 45.36 -14.20 18.17
N SER A 63 45.93 -14.11 16.96
CA SER A 63 46.13 -12.81 16.31
C SER A 63 44.78 -12.14 16.01
N GLY A 64 44.71 -10.81 16.14
CA GLY A 64 43.47 -10.05 15.82
C GLY A 64 43.01 -10.24 14.37
N ILE A 65 43.93 -10.52 13.44
CA ILE A 65 43.58 -10.89 12.05
C ILE A 65 42.76 -12.20 12.02
N GLU A 66 43.19 -13.19 12.76
CA GLU A 66 42.50 -14.49 12.84
C GLU A 66 41.16 -14.36 13.59
N VAL A 67 41.11 -13.56 14.68
CA VAL A 67 39.84 -13.22 15.37
C VAL A 67 38.86 -12.56 14.42
N CYS A 68 39.30 -11.60 13.63
CA CYS A 68 38.47 -10.94 12.60
C CYS A 68 37.92 -11.97 11.60
N ARG A 69 38.79 -12.85 11.08
CA ARG A 69 38.40 -13.89 10.14
C ARG A 69 37.34 -14.84 10.72
N LEU A 70 37.48 -15.22 11.98
CA LEU A 70 36.50 -16.08 12.69
C LEU A 70 35.17 -15.40 12.89
N ILE A 71 35.16 -14.09 13.30
CA ILE A 71 33.94 -13.30 13.41
C ILE A 71 33.21 -13.20 12.06
N LYS A 72 33.94 -12.96 10.97
CA LYS A 72 33.35 -12.78 9.64
C LYS A 72 32.96 -14.10 8.97
N ALA A 73 33.53 -15.22 9.37
CA ALA A 73 33.17 -16.54 8.84
C ALA A 73 31.89 -17.12 9.49
N ASP A 74 31.55 -16.73 10.69
CA ASP A 74 30.38 -17.23 11.43
C ASP A 74 29.10 -16.45 11.04
N PRO A 75 28.07 -17.12 10.50
CA PRO A 75 26.81 -16.46 10.10
C PRO A 75 26.12 -15.66 11.21
N GLU A 76 26.32 -16.01 12.48
CA GLU A 76 25.70 -15.33 13.62
C GLU A 76 26.43 -14.03 13.98
N THR A 77 27.72 -13.93 13.70
CA THR A 77 28.58 -12.80 14.08
C THR A 77 29.12 -11.98 12.90
N ASN A 78 28.96 -12.44 11.67
CA ASN A 78 29.53 -11.81 10.46
C ASN A 78 29.05 -10.37 10.23
N SER A 79 27.91 -9.99 10.77
CA SER A 79 27.38 -8.63 10.70
C SER A 79 28.07 -7.65 11.66
N THR A 80 28.83 -8.12 12.65
CA THR A 80 29.59 -7.29 13.56
C THR A 80 30.73 -6.57 12.81
N LEU A 81 30.80 -5.25 12.94
CA LEU A 81 31.86 -4.46 12.33
C LEU A 81 33.18 -4.67 13.07
N VAL A 82 34.28 -4.79 12.33
CA VAL A 82 35.62 -4.94 12.90
C VAL A 82 36.52 -3.77 12.48
N LEU A 83 36.91 -2.95 13.45
CA LEU A 83 37.91 -1.88 13.29
C LEU A 83 39.21 -2.35 13.90
N GLN A 84 40.16 -2.70 13.05
CA GLN A 84 41.48 -3.14 13.54
C GLN A 84 42.39 -1.96 13.90
N THR A 85 43.16 -2.15 14.99
CA THR A 85 44.20 -1.20 15.42
C THR A 85 45.55 -1.87 15.44
N SER A 86 46.60 -1.17 15.11
CA SER A 86 47.99 -1.71 15.20
C SER A 86 49.04 -0.61 15.30
N ALA A 87 50.18 -0.93 15.97
CA ALA A 87 51.26 0.00 16.14
C ALA A 87 51.92 0.49 14.81
N ALA A 88 52.45 1.69 14.80
CA ALA A 88 52.97 2.41 13.62
C ALA A 88 54.10 1.69 12.85
N ALA A 89 54.73 0.65 13.43
CA ALA A 89 55.80 -0.11 12.79
C ALA A 89 55.34 -1.19 11.79
N VAL A 90 54.01 -1.26 11.52
CA VAL A 90 53.40 -2.27 10.65
C VAL A 90 53.53 -1.87 9.18
N GLN A 91 54.05 -2.76 8.35
CA GLN A 91 54.23 -2.51 6.91
C GLN A 91 52.87 -2.43 6.20
N THR A 92 52.84 -1.73 5.06
CA THR A 92 51.65 -1.67 4.18
C THR A 92 51.01 -3.06 3.91
N ARG A 93 51.84 -4.09 3.93
CA ARG A 93 51.43 -5.52 3.77
C ARG A 93 50.50 -5.99 4.86
N ASP A 94 50.66 -5.55 6.11
CA ASP A 94 49.80 -5.98 7.23
C ASP A 94 48.44 -5.31 7.18
N LYS A 95 48.36 -4.03 6.69
CA LYS A 95 47.08 -3.35 6.40
C LYS A 95 46.31 -4.09 5.33
N ILE A 96 46.95 -4.53 4.27
CA ILE A 96 46.32 -5.31 3.20
C ILE A 96 45.82 -6.65 3.77
N LEU A 97 46.62 -7.34 4.53
CA LEU A 97 46.23 -8.61 5.17
C LEU A 97 45.07 -8.45 6.15
N ALA A 98 45.00 -7.35 6.87
CA ALA A 98 43.89 -7.02 7.78
C ALA A 98 42.58 -6.80 7.03
N LEU A 99 42.59 -6.01 5.96
CA LEU A 99 41.43 -5.74 5.11
C LEU A 99 41.00 -6.97 4.32
N ASP A 100 41.97 -7.71 3.75
CA ASP A 100 41.70 -8.99 3.07
C ASP A 100 41.15 -10.05 4.03
N GLY A 101 41.51 -9.98 5.34
CA GLY A 101 40.96 -10.78 6.42
C GLY A 101 39.52 -10.43 6.82
N GLY A 102 38.91 -9.43 6.17
CA GLY A 102 37.52 -9.02 6.37
C GLY A 102 37.30 -7.87 7.36
N ALA A 103 38.36 -7.17 7.79
CA ALA A 103 38.19 -5.98 8.61
C ALA A 103 37.50 -4.85 7.83
N ASP A 104 36.54 -4.19 8.46
CA ASP A 104 35.76 -3.10 7.82
C ASP A 104 36.57 -1.79 7.79
N SER A 105 37.54 -1.61 8.68
CA SER A 105 38.46 -0.47 8.67
C SER A 105 39.74 -0.80 9.50
N TYR A 106 40.74 0.06 9.37
CA TYR A 106 42.02 -0.09 10.03
C TYR A 106 42.55 1.26 10.54
N LEU A 107 43.08 1.31 11.78
CA LEU A 107 43.72 2.49 12.36
C LEU A 107 45.15 2.17 12.80
N THR A 108 46.05 3.14 12.60
CA THR A 108 47.43 3.01 13.03
C THR A 108 47.61 3.69 14.40
N GLU A 109 48.19 3.01 15.35
CA GLU A 109 48.51 3.57 16.67
C GLU A 109 49.86 4.36 16.68
N PRO A 110 49.95 5.43 17.44
CA PRO A 110 48.96 6.01 18.35
C PRO A 110 47.81 6.67 17.61
N VAL A 111 46.54 6.37 18.01
CA VAL A 111 45.36 6.96 17.40
C VAL A 111 44.93 8.20 18.18
N GLU A 112 44.70 9.29 17.48
CA GLU A 112 44.10 10.46 18.10
C GLU A 112 42.65 10.20 18.53
N PRO A 113 42.21 10.67 19.73
CA PRO A 113 40.87 10.48 20.21
C PRO A 113 39.77 10.89 19.22
N ALA A 114 39.96 12.02 18.54
CA ALA A 114 39.06 12.54 17.52
C ALA A 114 38.94 11.61 16.30
N GLU A 115 40.08 11.04 15.86
CA GLU A 115 40.16 10.13 14.72
C GLU A 115 39.45 8.79 15.04
N LEU A 116 39.66 8.24 16.23
CA LEU A 116 38.99 7.02 16.69
C LEU A 116 37.46 7.20 16.65
N VAL A 117 36.96 8.29 17.27
CA VAL A 117 35.52 8.54 17.33
C VAL A 117 34.93 8.80 15.93
N ALA A 118 35.67 9.51 15.06
CA ALA A 118 35.22 9.78 13.68
C ALA A 118 35.09 8.49 12.86
N ASN A 119 36.06 7.57 12.95
CA ASN A 119 36.02 6.27 12.26
C ASN A 119 34.88 5.39 12.78
N VAL A 120 34.73 5.26 14.10
CA VAL A 120 33.62 4.51 14.70
C VAL A 120 32.27 5.07 14.23
N ARG A 121 32.10 6.38 14.24
CA ARG A 121 30.87 7.03 13.77
C ARG A 121 30.61 6.82 12.28
N ALA A 122 31.63 6.82 11.45
CA ALA A 122 31.52 6.57 10.01
C ALA A 122 31.08 5.12 9.73
N LEU A 123 31.72 4.16 10.40
CA LEU A 123 31.38 2.73 10.30
C LEU A 123 29.94 2.46 10.77
N LEU A 124 29.53 3.02 11.90
CA LEU A 124 28.15 2.84 12.41
C LEU A 124 27.11 3.41 11.45
N ARG A 125 27.39 4.56 10.81
CA ARG A 125 26.48 5.11 9.78
C ARG A 125 26.37 4.19 8.58
N LEU A 126 27.49 3.65 8.10
CA LEU A 126 27.48 2.71 6.96
C LEU A 126 26.69 1.45 7.31
N TYR A 127 26.94 0.87 8.48
CA TYR A 127 26.22 -0.30 8.98
C TYR A 127 24.71 -0.08 9.10
N ALA A 128 24.32 1.07 9.68
CA ALA A 128 22.90 1.42 9.81
C ALA A 128 22.22 1.54 8.44
N ALA A 129 22.90 2.15 7.46
CA ALA A 129 22.40 2.27 6.10
C ALA A 129 22.28 0.91 5.40
N GLU A 130 23.30 0.05 5.53
CA GLU A 130 23.31 -1.30 4.94
C GLU A 130 22.23 -2.20 5.57
N LYS A 131 22.09 -2.15 6.91
CA LYS A 131 21.04 -2.86 7.63
C LYS A 131 19.65 -2.41 7.19
N ALA A 132 19.42 -1.10 7.11
CA ALA A 132 18.15 -0.55 6.63
C ALA A 132 17.81 -1.02 5.21
N LEU A 133 18.82 -1.05 4.32
CA LEU A 133 18.66 -1.55 2.94
C LEU A 133 18.31 -3.05 2.90
N ARG A 134 19.02 -3.88 3.66
CA ARG A 134 18.73 -5.31 3.76
C ARG A 134 17.35 -5.60 4.33
N ASP A 135 16.94 -4.84 5.35
CA ASP A 135 15.62 -4.98 5.96
C ASP A 135 14.51 -4.52 5.01
N ALA A 136 14.75 -3.48 4.20
CA ALA A 136 13.84 -3.05 3.15
C ALA A 136 13.71 -4.10 2.03
N ASP A 137 14.82 -4.70 1.60
CA ASP A 137 14.81 -5.74 0.57
C ASP A 137 14.08 -7.01 1.06
N ARG A 138 14.34 -7.45 2.29
CA ARG A 138 13.61 -8.58 2.90
C ARG A 138 12.09 -8.30 3.02
N ARG A 139 11.70 -7.05 3.32
CA ARG A 139 10.29 -6.65 3.37
C ARG A 139 9.66 -6.73 1.99
N LYS A 140 10.36 -6.25 0.97
CA LYS A 140 9.93 -6.33 -0.44
C LYS A 140 9.74 -7.79 -0.89
N ASP A 141 10.68 -8.68 -0.59
CA ASP A 141 10.57 -10.08 -0.98
C ASP A 141 9.39 -10.79 -0.31
N ARG A 142 9.18 -10.54 0.99
CA ARG A 142 8.00 -11.04 1.71
C ARG A 142 6.70 -10.52 1.10
N PHE A 143 6.65 -9.24 0.76
CA PHE A 143 5.49 -8.65 0.09
C PHE A 143 5.18 -9.36 -1.22
N LEU A 144 6.17 -9.56 -2.10
CA LEU A 144 5.96 -10.24 -3.38
C LEU A 144 5.45 -11.67 -3.19
N ALA A 145 5.98 -12.39 -2.19
CA ALA A 145 5.50 -13.73 -1.85
C ALA A 145 4.05 -13.71 -1.36
N THR A 146 3.71 -12.79 -0.44
CA THR A 146 2.35 -12.63 0.09
C THR A 146 1.38 -12.20 -1.02
N LEU A 147 1.77 -11.23 -1.87
CA LEU A 147 0.97 -10.78 -3.01
C LEU A 147 0.62 -11.94 -3.95
N ALA A 148 1.63 -12.78 -4.28
CA ALA A 148 1.39 -13.96 -5.13
C ALA A 148 0.38 -14.93 -4.50
N HIS A 149 0.41 -15.10 -3.18
CA HIS A 149 -0.57 -15.91 -2.45
C HIS A 149 -1.96 -15.28 -2.45
N GLU A 150 -2.07 -13.98 -2.11
CA GLU A 150 -3.35 -13.26 -2.05
C GLU A 150 -4.03 -13.13 -3.42
N LEU A 151 -3.27 -13.03 -4.51
CA LEU A 151 -3.82 -13.08 -5.87
C LEU A 151 -4.24 -14.49 -6.29
N ARG A 152 -3.55 -15.52 -5.84
CA ARG A 152 -3.87 -16.92 -6.17
C ARG A 152 -5.11 -17.43 -5.43
N ASN A 153 -5.32 -16.98 -4.20
CA ASN A 153 -6.42 -17.43 -3.35
C ASN A 153 -7.81 -17.23 -3.98
N PRO A 154 -8.18 -16.07 -4.53
CA PRO A 154 -9.47 -15.86 -5.18
C PRO A 154 -9.61 -16.60 -6.52
N LEU A 155 -8.52 -16.89 -7.22
CA LEU A 155 -8.55 -17.57 -8.51
C LEU A 155 -9.04 -19.01 -8.43
N ALA A 156 -8.73 -19.73 -7.35
CA ALA A 156 -9.18 -21.11 -7.19
C ALA A 156 -10.70 -21.23 -7.01
N PRO A 157 -11.36 -20.47 -6.11
CA PRO A 157 -12.83 -20.45 -6.03
C PRO A 157 -13.51 -19.96 -7.32
N ILE A 158 -12.95 -18.96 -8.02
CA ILE A 158 -13.48 -18.51 -9.31
C ILE A 158 -13.46 -19.66 -10.32
N ARG A 159 -12.33 -20.34 -10.47
CA ARG A 159 -12.22 -21.50 -11.37
C ARG A 159 -13.21 -22.60 -11.02
N ASN A 160 -13.34 -22.95 -9.74
CA ASN A 160 -14.30 -23.96 -9.29
C ASN A 160 -15.75 -23.53 -9.54
N ALA A 161 -16.06 -22.25 -9.37
CA ALA A 161 -17.39 -21.70 -9.67
C ALA A 161 -17.70 -21.78 -11.17
N ILE A 162 -16.74 -21.46 -12.03
CA ILE A 162 -16.88 -21.59 -13.49
C ILE A 162 -17.12 -23.05 -13.90
N GLU A 163 -16.41 -24.01 -13.30
CA GLU A 163 -16.64 -25.43 -13.52
C GLU A 163 -18.08 -25.87 -13.15
N LEU A 164 -18.61 -25.34 -12.02
CA LEU A 164 -19.99 -25.62 -11.60
C LEU A 164 -21.05 -25.00 -12.53
N LEU A 165 -20.70 -23.93 -13.24
CA LEU A 165 -21.58 -23.29 -14.22
C LEU A 165 -21.64 -24.08 -15.55
N ASP A 166 -20.67 -24.95 -15.85
CA ASP A 166 -20.69 -25.80 -17.04
C ASP A 166 -21.87 -26.78 -16.99
N PRO A 167 -22.74 -26.77 -17.99
CA PRO A 167 -23.88 -27.68 -18.06
C PRO A 167 -23.51 -29.16 -17.95
N ARG A 168 -22.32 -29.55 -18.35
CA ARG A 168 -21.80 -30.93 -18.31
C ARG A 168 -21.70 -31.52 -16.90
N HIS A 169 -21.59 -30.67 -15.87
CA HIS A 169 -21.48 -31.12 -14.47
C HIS A 169 -22.81 -31.34 -13.77
N GLY A 170 -23.94 -31.11 -14.44
CA GLY A 170 -25.29 -31.45 -13.91
C GLY A 170 -25.69 -30.64 -12.66
N ALA A 171 -25.06 -29.49 -12.42
CA ALA A 171 -25.42 -28.62 -11.30
C ALA A 171 -26.86 -28.11 -11.45
N ASN A 172 -27.60 -28.13 -10.34
CA ASN A 172 -28.95 -27.56 -10.30
C ASN A 172 -28.89 -26.02 -10.25
N ASP A 173 -30.07 -25.39 -10.40
CA ASP A 173 -30.14 -23.91 -10.47
C ASP A 173 -29.65 -23.22 -9.19
N THR A 174 -29.89 -23.83 -8.02
CA THR A 174 -29.38 -23.31 -6.74
C THR A 174 -27.84 -23.33 -6.71
N MET A 175 -27.24 -24.48 -7.06
CA MET A 175 -25.76 -24.58 -7.14
C MET A 175 -25.15 -23.60 -8.14
N ARG A 176 -25.83 -23.36 -9.27
CA ARG A 176 -25.38 -22.37 -10.26
C ARG A 176 -25.50 -20.93 -9.73
N ALA A 177 -26.58 -20.65 -8.97
CA ALA A 177 -26.74 -19.34 -8.31
C ALA A 177 -25.64 -19.11 -7.27
N ASP A 178 -25.36 -20.12 -6.42
CA ASP A 178 -24.28 -20.05 -5.43
C ASP A 178 -22.90 -19.88 -6.10
N ALA A 179 -22.63 -20.63 -7.18
CA ALA A 179 -21.39 -20.53 -7.94
C ALA A 179 -21.20 -19.12 -8.52
N ARG A 180 -22.26 -18.53 -9.11
CA ARG A 180 -22.19 -17.12 -9.59
C ARG A 180 -21.88 -16.16 -8.46
N GLN A 181 -22.55 -16.31 -7.31
CA GLN A 181 -22.32 -15.44 -6.16
C GLN A 181 -20.89 -15.57 -5.60
N ILE A 182 -20.36 -16.81 -5.56
CA ILE A 182 -18.95 -17.04 -5.17
C ILE A 182 -18.01 -16.35 -6.15
N ALA A 183 -18.19 -16.56 -7.46
CA ALA A 183 -17.33 -15.96 -8.47
C ALA A 183 -17.37 -14.43 -8.38
N SER A 184 -18.55 -13.81 -8.31
CA SER A 184 -18.72 -12.37 -8.19
C SER A 184 -17.96 -11.79 -6.99
N ARG A 185 -18.16 -12.37 -5.79
CA ARG A 185 -17.46 -11.92 -4.57
C ARG A 185 -15.94 -12.02 -4.70
N GLN A 186 -15.42 -13.07 -5.35
CA GLN A 186 -13.98 -13.25 -5.52
C GLN A 186 -13.40 -12.29 -6.56
N VAL A 187 -14.13 -11.98 -7.63
CA VAL A 187 -13.74 -10.97 -8.63
C VAL A 187 -13.69 -9.57 -8.00
N GLU A 188 -14.70 -9.20 -7.21
CA GLU A 188 -14.71 -7.93 -6.46
C GLU A 188 -13.55 -7.84 -5.45
N HIS A 189 -13.24 -8.96 -4.79
CA HIS A 189 -12.09 -9.03 -3.89
C HIS A 189 -10.77 -8.83 -4.64
N LEU A 190 -10.61 -9.49 -5.80
CA LEU A 190 -9.42 -9.33 -6.66
C LEU A 190 -9.30 -7.89 -7.17
N GLY A 191 -10.40 -7.26 -7.58
CA GLY A 191 -10.42 -5.86 -7.99
C GLY A 191 -9.87 -4.95 -6.90
N ARG A 192 -10.37 -5.09 -5.67
CA ARG A 192 -9.87 -4.29 -4.51
C ARG A 192 -8.38 -4.50 -4.24
N LEU A 193 -7.89 -5.74 -4.34
CA LEU A 193 -6.44 -6.02 -4.16
C LEU A 193 -5.58 -5.31 -5.22
N VAL A 194 -6.06 -5.26 -6.47
CA VAL A 194 -5.37 -4.56 -7.56
C VAL A 194 -5.40 -3.05 -7.33
N ASP A 195 -6.54 -2.49 -6.93
CA ASP A 195 -6.68 -1.06 -6.65
C ASP A 195 -5.79 -0.62 -5.48
N ASP A 196 -5.75 -1.39 -4.39
CA ASP A 196 -4.85 -1.16 -3.26
C ASP A 196 -3.37 -1.17 -3.70
N LEU A 197 -2.99 -2.09 -4.59
CA LEU A 197 -1.64 -2.17 -5.14
C LEU A 197 -1.28 -0.97 -6.02
N LEU A 198 -2.23 -0.53 -6.86
CA LEU A 198 -2.07 0.66 -7.69
C LEU A 198 -1.95 1.93 -6.83
N ASP A 199 -2.73 2.05 -5.77
CA ASP A 199 -2.64 3.16 -4.82
C ASP A 199 -1.26 3.19 -4.13
N VAL A 200 -0.73 2.05 -3.67
CA VAL A 200 0.66 1.98 -3.13
C VAL A 200 1.71 2.41 -4.16
N SER A 201 1.56 1.97 -5.40
CA SER A 201 2.48 2.39 -6.48
C SER A 201 2.43 3.90 -6.71
N ARG A 202 1.24 4.49 -6.68
CA ARG A 202 1.05 5.96 -6.83
C ARG A 202 1.61 6.74 -5.66
N ILE A 203 1.42 6.24 -4.43
CA ILE A 203 1.99 6.78 -3.20
C ILE A 203 3.51 6.83 -3.28
N SER A 204 4.13 5.68 -3.57
CA SER A 204 5.60 5.56 -3.63
C SER A 204 6.24 6.51 -4.65
N HIS A 205 5.47 6.98 -5.63
CA HIS A 205 5.95 7.93 -6.65
C HIS A 205 5.44 9.37 -6.44
N GLY A 206 4.75 9.66 -5.34
CA GLY A 206 4.20 11.00 -5.06
C GLY A 206 3.18 11.48 -6.10
N LYS A 207 2.43 10.56 -6.73
CA LYS A 207 1.55 10.86 -7.88
C LYS A 207 0.06 10.91 -7.54
N ILE A 208 -0.31 10.87 -6.28
CA ILE A 208 -1.73 11.04 -5.89
C ILE A 208 -2.08 12.53 -5.95
N ALA A 209 -2.98 12.89 -6.85
CA ALA A 209 -3.61 14.21 -6.87
C ALA A 209 -4.97 14.09 -6.16
N LEU A 210 -5.19 14.89 -5.11
CA LEU A 210 -6.46 14.93 -4.38
C LEU A 210 -7.43 15.92 -5.03
N GLN A 211 -8.69 15.55 -5.11
CA GLN A 211 -9.79 16.44 -5.50
C GLN A 211 -10.35 17.15 -4.24
N MET A 212 -9.69 18.24 -3.86
CA MET A 212 -10.03 18.95 -2.63
C MET A 212 -11.34 19.72 -2.76
N SER A 213 -12.31 19.39 -1.91
CA SER A 213 -13.61 20.10 -1.78
C SER A 213 -13.99 20.20 -0.30
N THR A 214 -14.97 21.04 0.02
CA THR A 214 -15.54 21.07 1.37
C THR A 214 -16.49 19.88 1.52
N LEU A 215 -16.24 19.02 2.49
CA LEU A 215 -16.96 17.78 2.73
C LEU A 215 -17.69 17.83 4.07
N ASP A 216 -18.90 17.34 4.12
CA ASP A 216 -19.56 16.98 5.38
C ASP A 216 -19.19 15.53 5.73
N LEU A 217 -18.43 15.37 6.82
CA LEU A 217 -17.98 14.03 7.25
C LEU A 217 -19.13 13.10 7.66
N ARG A 218 -20.30 13.62 7.99
CA ARG A 218 -21.47 12.79 8.31
C ARG A 218 -21.92 11.97 7.11
N GLU A 219 -21.94 12.58 5.93
CA GLU A 219 -22.26 11.90 4.67
C GLU A 219 -21.19 10.87 4.30
N ILE A 220 -19.92 11.23 4.47
CA ILE A 220 -18.79 10.33 4.19
C ILE A 220 -18.78 9.11 5.11
N VAL A 221 -19.08 9.32 6.40
CA VAL A 221 -19.22 8.21 7.38
C VAL A 221 -20.34 7.27 6.98
N GLN A 222 -21.49 7.79 6.54
CA GLN A 222 -22.59 6.96 6.10
C GLN A 222 -22.19 6.05 4.92
N ILE A 223 -21.52 6.61 3.91
CA ILE A 223 -21.01 5.86 2.75
C ILE A 223 -20.02 4.75 3.21
N ALA A 224 -19.08 5.09 4.10
CA ALA A 224 -18.09 4.16 4.60
C ALA A 224 -18.72 3.02 5.44
N VAL A 225 -19.73 3.34 6.24
CA VAL A 225 -20.50 2.36 7.04
C VAL A 225 -21.28 1.42 6.12
N GLU A 226 -21.97 1.93 5.11
CA GLU A 226 -22.71 1.11 4.14
C GLU A 226 -21.78 0.14 3.41
N THR A 227 -20.61 0.63 2.98
CA THR A 227 -19.57 -0.18 2.32
C THR A 227 -19.01 -1.29 3.23
N SER A 228 -18.91 -1.02 4.55
CA SER A 228 -18.32 -1.95 5.51
C SER A 228 -19.34 -2.92 6.12
N ARG A 229 -20.63 -2.65 6.01
CA ARG A 229 -21.71 -3.44 6.62
C ARG A 229 -21.67 -4.93 6.29
N PRO A 230 -21.43 -5.38 5.04
CA PRO A 230 -21.35 -6.80 4.72
C PRO A 230 -20.30 -7.58 5.52
N PHE A 231 -19.19 -6.93 5.88
CA PHE A 231 -18.12 -7.56 6.68
C PHE A 231 -18.52 -7.70 8.15
N LEU A 232 -19.22 -6.69 8.68
CA LEU A 232 -19.72 -6.67 10.06
C LEU A 232 -20.84 -7.70 10.26
N ASP A 233 -21.80 -7.74 9.33
CA ASP A 233 -22.93 -8.64 9.38
C ASP A 233 -22.50 -10.12 9.26
N ALA A 234 -21.48 -10.40 8.43
CA ALA A 234 -20.92 -11.74 8.26
C ALA A 234 -20.37 -12.33 9.57
N LYS A 235 -19.95 -11.49 10.52
CA LYS A 235 -19.46 -11.88 11.85
C LYS A 235 -20.42 -11.48 12.99
N SER A 236 -21.65 -11.06 12.67
CA SER A 236 -22.65 -10.63 13.66
C SER A 236 -22.11 -9.57 14.64
N GLN A 237 -21.23 -8.70 14.16
CA GLN A 237 -20.58 -7.66 14.96
C GLN A 237 -21.48 -6.43 15.11
N THR A 238 -21.39 -5.76 16.26
CA THR A 238 -22.18 -4.55 16.55
C THR A 238 -21.33 -3.32 16.24
N LEU A 239 -21.79 -2.48 15.29
CA LEU A 239 -21.20 -1.16 15.03
C LEU A 239 -22.04 -0.07 15.68
N THR A 240 -21.40 0.75 16.55
CA THR A 240 -21.97 1.96 17.11
C THR A 240 -21.34 3.18 16.43
N VAL A 241 -22.17 4.09 15.91
CA VAL A 241 -21.70 5.34 15.28
C VAL A 241 -22.11 6.50 16.18
N GLU A 242 -21.14 7.27 16.65
CA GLU A 242 -21.31 8.43 17.51
C GLU A 242 -20.78 9.67 16.80
N ILE A 243 -21.63 10.67 16.58
CA ILE A 243 -21.26 11.91 15.89
C ILE A 243 -21.41 13.06 16.87
N ASP A 244 -20.28 13.56 17.34
CA ASP A 244 -20.18 14.61 18.35
C ASP A 244 -19.36 15.80 17.81
N CYS A 245 -19.71 16.23 16.60
CA CYS A 245 -19.05 17.34 15.93
C CYS A 245 -20.06 18.32 15.30
N GLU A 246 -19.93 19.61 15.61
CA GLU A 246 -20.59 20.72 14.92
C GLU A 246 -19.65 21.93 14.87
N PRO A 247 -19.22 22.38 13.68
CA PRO A 247 -19.45 21.82 12.34
C PRO A 247 -18.58 20.59 12.05
N CYS A 248 -19.10 19.66 11.20
CA CYS A 248 -18.39 18.46 10.74
C CYS A 248 -17.79 18.61 9.33
N HIS A 249 -17.25 19.77 9.01
CA HIS A 249 -16.73 20.04 7.66
C HIS A 249 -15.21 20.00 7.62
N VAL A 250 -14.67 19.26 6.65
CA VAL A 250 -13.23 19.23 6.33
C VAL A 250 -13.01 19.62 4.87
N THR A 251 -11.80 20.07 4.55
CA THR A 251 -11.39 20.22 3.16
C THR A 251 -10.64 18.96 2.74
N GLY A 252 -11.17 18.23 1.75
CA GLY A 252 -10.59 16.96 1.35
C GLY A 252 -11.20 16.38 0.08
N ASP A 253 -10.73 15.18 -0.28
CA ASP A 253 -11.26 14.35 -1.34
C ASP A 253 -12.24 13.33 -0.75
N ALA A 254 -13.52 13.40 -1.16
CA ALA A 254 -14.59 12.58 -0.60
C ALA A 254 -14.33 11.07 -0.72
N ILE A 255 -13.81 10.63 -1.88
CA ILE A 255 -13.53 9.22 -2.14
C ILE A 255 -12.39 8.74 -1.23
N ARG A 256 -11.34 9.54 -1.09
CA ARG A 256 -10.18 9.20 -0.28
C ARG A 256 -10.45 9.24 1.22
N VAL A 257 -11.27 10.17 1.68
CA VAL A 257 -11.70 10.21 3.10
C VAL A 257 -12.62 9.03 3.40
N ALA A 258 -13.55 8.67 2.50
CA ALA A 258 -14.34 7.44 2.64
C ALA A 258 -13.46 6.18 2.67
N GLN A 259 -12.42 6.12 1.84
CA GLN A 259 -11.42 5.03 1.81
C GLN A 259 -10.66 4.90 3.14
N ILE A 260 -10.25 6.02 3.75
CA ILE A 260 -9.64 6.03 5.09
C ILE A 260 -10.55 5.32 6.10
N ILE A 261 -11.81 5.76 6.18
CA ILE A 261 -12.77 5.24 7.16
C ILE A 261 -13.10 3.77 6.89
N SER A 262 -13.35 3.41 5.63
CA SER A 262 -13.64 2.03 5.23
C SER A 262 -12.48 1.08 5.54
N ASN A 263 -11.23 1.50 5.34
CA ASN A 263 -10.05 0.71 5.69
C ASN A 263 -9.94 0.47 7.19
N LEU A 264 -10.24 1.48 8.01
CA LEU A 264 -10.24 1.33 9.46
C LEU A 264 -11.36 0.41 9.94
N LEU A 265 -12.60 0.57 9.42
CA LEU A 265 -13.73 -0.28 9.75
C LEU A 265 -13.52 -1.73 9.29
N SER A 266 -12.97 -1.95 8.10
CA SER A 266 -12.64 -3.27 7.57
C SER A 266 -11.59 -3.98 8.44
N ASN A 267 -10.57 -3.25 8.89
CA ASN A 267 -9.58 -3.78 9.83
C ASN A 267 -10.20 -4.11 11.18
N ALA A 268 -11.02 -3.23 11.74
CA ALA A 268 -11.74 -3.50 12.99
C ALA A 268 -12.61 -4.75 12.86
N ALA A 269 -13.40 -4.89 11.78
CA ALA A 269 -14.23 -6.07 11.53
C ALA A 269 -13.40 -7.35 11.36
N LYS A 270 -12.24 -7.25 10.73
CA LYS A 270 -11.34 -8.38 10.51
C LYS A 270 -10.76 -8.92 11.81
N TYR A 271 -10.26 -8.04 12.68
CA TYR A 271 -9.52 -8.39 13.89
C TYR A 271 -10.39 -8.51 15.14
N THR A 272 -11.67 -8.22 15.03
CA THR A 272 -12.66 -8.44 16.09
C THR A 272 -13.32 -9.82 15.91
N ALA A 273 -13.55 -10.50 17.03
CA ALA A 273 -14.21 -11.80 17.04
C ALA A 273 -15.71 -11.68 16.62
N GLU A 274 -16.33 -12.81 16.33
CA GLU A 274 -17.78 -12.90 16.08
C GLU A 274 -18.56 -12.36 17.29
N GLY A 275 -19.59 -11.54 17.04
CA GLY A 275 -20.38 -10.89 18.07
C GLY A 275 -19.68 -9.74 18.81
N GLY A 276 -18.46 -9.34 18.39
CA GLY A 276 -17.72 -8.26 19.01
C GLY A 276 -18.29 -6.87 18.72
N ALA A 277 -17.74 -5.85 19.36
CA ALA A 277 -18.20 -4.47 19.31
C ALA A 277 -17.15 -3.55 18.66
N ILE A 278 -17.61 -2.69 17.76
CA ILE A 278 -16.81 -1.67 17.09
C ILE A 278 -17.51 -0.33 17.26
N THR A 279 -16.76 0.72 17.57
CA THR A 279 -17.27 2.08 17.71
C THR A 279 -16.56 3.00 16.74
N LEU A 280 -17.32 3.71 15.91
CA LEU A 280 -16.84 4.81 15.09
C LEU A 280 -17.32 6.12 15.72
N ARG A 281 -16.40 7.01 16.07
CA ARG A 281 -16.74 8.28 16.69
C ARG A 281 -16.10 9.44 15.93
N LEU A 282 -16.92 10.49 15.68
CA LEU A 282 -16.46 11.78 15.18
C LEU A 282 -16.49 12.79 16.33
N GLU A 283 -15.38 13.47 16.55
CA GLU A 283 -15.23 14.51 17.58
C GLU A 283 -14.60 15.75 16.94
N ALA A 284 -15.10 16.95 17.30
CA ALA A 284 -14.43 18.19 16.92
C ALA A 284 -13.42 18.59 18.01
N ASP A 285 -12.19 18.86 17.59
CA ASP A 285 -11.17 19.53 18.39
C ASP A 285 -11.06 21.00 17.90
N VAL A 286 -10.23 21.82 18.54
CA VAL A 286 -10.11 23.26 18.27
C VAL A 286 -9.77 23.57 16.81
N TYR A 287 -8.97 22.74 16.17
CA TYR A 287 -8.49 22.93 14.79
C TYR A 287 -8.75 21.76 13.86
N ASP A 288 -9.10 20.60 14.43
CA ASP A 288 -9.18 19.32 13.71
C ASP A 288 -10.52 18.62 13.99
N ILE A 289 -10.91 17.74 13.10
CA ILE A 289 -11.89 16.69 13.39
C ILE A 289 -11.16 15.39 13.60
N LEU A 290 -11.54 14.67 14.67
CA LEU A 290 -11.02 13.37 15.02
C LEU A 290 -12.00 12.30 14.59
N ILE A 291 -11.51 11.35 13.77
CA ILE A 291 -12.23 10.14 13.40
C ILE A 291 -11.60 9.01 14.19
N ARG A 292 -12.34 8.46 15.16
CA ARG A 292 -11.89 7.36 16.01
C ARG A 292 -12.60 6.08 15.63
N VAL A 293 -11.84 5.02 15.38
CA VAL A 293 -12.37 3.67 15.23
C VAL A 293 -11.78 2.81 16.32
N ARG A 294 -12.62 2.32 17.22
CA ARG A 294 -12.24 1.49 18.36
C ARG A 294 -12.90 0.12 18.21
N ASP A 295 -12.15 -0.93 18.47
CA ASP A 295 -12.61 -2.30 18.50
C ASP A 295 -12.26 -2.98 19.85
N ASN A 296 -12.95 -4.07 20.16
CA ASN A 296 -12.65 -4.96 21.28
C ASN A 296 -12.00 -6.28 20.83
N GLY A 297 -11.24 -6.23 19.75
CA GLY A 297 -10.60 -7.37 19.12
C GLY A 297 -9.31 -7.84 19.78
N ILE A 298 -8.45 -8.49 18.99
CA ILE A 298 -7.21 -9.13 19.46
C ILE A 298 -6.16 -8.18 20.01
N GLY A 299 -6.30 -6.87 19.79
CA GLY A 299 -5.30 -5.89 20.20
C GLY A 299 -4.00 -5.96 19.40
N ILE A 300 -3.03 -5.13 19.79
CA ILE A 300 -1.73 -4.99 19.12
C ILE A 300 -0.62 -5.14 20.17
N ALA A 301 0.38 -5.98 19.86
CA ALA A 301 1.53 -6.14 20.72
C ALA A 301 2.35 -4.83 20.82
N PRO A 302 2.88 -4.47 22.00
CA PRO A 302 3.60 -3.20 22.20
C PRO A 302 4.82 -3.03 21.29
N ASP A 303 5.48 -4.12 20.92
CA ASP A 303 6.63 -4.13 20.01
C ASP A 303 6.22 -3.97 18.52
N GLU A 304 4.97 -4.25 18.16
CA GLU A 304 4.42 -4.09 16.82
C GLU A 304 3.77 -2.72 16.61
N LEU A 305 3.23 -2.10 17.66
CA LEU A 305 2.47 -0.85 17.60
C LEU A 305 3.19 0.31 16.88
N PRO A 306 4.51 0.53 17.03
CA PRO A 306 5.22 1.58 16.29
C PRO A 306 5.27 1.37 14.78
N TYR A 307 5.03 0.15 14.31
CA TYR A 307 5.23 -0.26 12.92
C TYR A 307 3.92 -0.56 12.17
N VAL A 308 2.76 -0.45 12.81
CA VAL A 308 1.46 -0.83 12.21
C VAL A 308 1.08 -0.06 10.94
N PHE A 309 1.65 1.13 10.77
CA PHE A 309 1.49 1.96 9.57
C PHE A 309 2.60 1.76 8.53
N GLU A 310 3.58 0.89 8.75
CA GLU A 310 4.58 0.59 7.74
C GLU A 310 3.99 -0.30 6.65
N LEU A 311 4.39 -0.03 5.41
CA LEU A 311 3.99 -0.85 4.26
C LEU A 311 4.36 -2.32 4.49
N PHE A 312 3.40 -3.20 4.20
CA PHE A 312 3.54 -4.66 4.27
C PHE A 312 3.70 -5.22 5.69
N MET A 313 3.40 -4.40 6.70
CA MET A 313 3.40 -4.85 8.09
C MET A 313 2.15 -5.68 8.37
N GLN A 314 2.36 -6.85 8.97
CA GLN A 314 1.31 -7.75 9.46
C GLN A 314 1.66 -8.18 10.86
N SER A 315 0.69 -8.19 11.78
CA SER A 315 0.95 -8.69 13.13
C SER A 315 1.16 -10.20 13.12
N ARG A 316 2.00 -10.69 14.02
CA ARG A 316 2.28 -12.13 14.17
C ARG A 316 1.02 -12.93 14.49
N GLU A 317 0.09 -12.35 15.23
CA GLU A 317 -1.19 -12.99 15.56
C GLU A 317 -2.14 -13.05 14.36
N ALA A 318 -2.15 -12.01 13.50
CA ALA A 318 -2.92 -12.02 12.26
C ALA A 318 -2.44 -13.12 11.29
N LEU A 319 -1.12 -13.30 11.19
CA LEU A 319 -0.51 -14.36 10.36
C LEU A 319 -0.91 -15.78 10.82
N LYS A 320 -1.08 -16.01 12.13
CA LYS A 320 -1.50 -17.32 12.67
C LYS A 320 -2.95 -17.67 12.35
N ARG A 321 -3.83 -16.68 12.19
CA ARG A 321 -5.27 -16.88 11.99
C ARG A 321 -5.69 -17.04 10.53
N ALA A 322 -4.73 -17.04 9.58
CA ALA A 322 -4.97 -17.08 8.14
C ALA A 322 -5.89 -15.98 7.57
N ASP A 323 -6.26 -14.98 8.39
CA ASP A 323 -7.02 -13.81 7.99
C ASP A 323 -6.08 -12.74 7.39
N GLY A 324 -5.12 -13.19 6.58
CA GLY A 324 -4.10 -12.37 5.97
C GLY A 324 -4.67 -11.28 5.05
N GLY A 325 -3.87 -10.31 4.76
CA GLY A 325 -4.08 -9.25 3.77
C GLY A 325 -2.71 -8.72 3.40
N LEU A 326 -2.61 -7.82 2.44
CA LEU A 326 -1.32 -7.32 1.95
C LEU A 326 -0.54 -6.42 2.93
N GLY A 327 -1.15 -6.03 4.07
CA GLY A 327 -0.54 -5.07 4.99
C GLY A 327 -0.42 -3.65 4.41
N ILE A 328 -1.34 -3.30 3.52
CA ILE A 328 -1.37 -2.03 2.77
C ILE A 328 -2.33 -1.04 3.43
N GLY A 329 -3.48 -1.50 3.92
CA GLY A 329 -4.61 -0.64 4.30
C GLY A 329 -4.25 0.45 5.31
N LEU A 330 -3.51 0.13 6.39
CA LEU A 330 -3.10 1.14 7.38
C LEU A 330 -2.02 2.10 6.86
N ALA A 331 -1.10 1.62 6.04
CA ALA A 331 -0.11 2.49 5.40
C ALA A 331 -0.80 3.49 4.46
N LEU A 332 -1.81 3.04 3.70
CA LEU A 332 -2.64 3.90 2.87
C LEU A 332 -3.43 4.92 3.70
N VAL A 333 -3.98 4.53 4.85
CA VAL A 333 -4.66 5.45 5.79
C VAL A 333 -3.71 6.56 6.23
N ARG A 334 -2.48 6.23 6.61
CA ARG A 334 -1.47 7.23 7.02
C ARG A 334 -1.18 8.21 5.89
N GLU A 335 -0.85 7.72 4.73
CA GLU A 335 -0.47 8.55 3.59
C GLU A 335 -1.63 9.46 3.14
N LEU A 336 -2.85 8.90 3.04
CA LEU A 336 -4.02 9.69 2.70
C LEU A 336 -4.32 10.76 3.75
N ALA A 337 -4.18 10.45 5.04
CA ALA A 337 -4.35 11.44 6.11
C ALA A 337 -3.30 12.57 6.01
N GLU A 338 -2.03 12.22 5.78
CA GLU A 338 -0.93 13.18 5.60
C GLU A 338 -1.13 14.06 4.35
N LEU A 339 -1.59 13.50 3.23
CA LEU A 339 -1.93 14.24 2.01
C LEU A 339 -3.07 15.25 2.22
N HIS A 340 -3.98 14.99 3.18
CA HIS A 340 -5.02 15.92 3.61
C HIS A 340 -4.53 16.93 4.67
N GLY A 341 -3.23 16.96 4.98
CA GLY A 341 -2.66 17.82 6.02
C GLY A 341 -2.96 17.37 7.44
N GLY A 342 -3.44 16.15 7.60
CA GLY A 342 -3.78 15.53 8.87
C GLY A 342 -2.73 14.55 9.39
N SER A 343 -3.15 13.66 10.29
CA SER A 343 -2.28 12.62 10.84
C SER A 343 -3.10 11.42 11.32
N VAL A 344 -2.43 10.28 11.55
CA VAL A 344 -3.05 9.09 12.14
C VAL A 344 -2.21 8.56 13.30
N SER A 345 -2.88 8.01 14.30
CA SER A 345 -2.24 7.33 15.42
C SER A 345 -3.00 6.05 15.78
N ALA A 346 -2.31 5.10 16.42
CA ALA A 346 -2.86 3.86 16.91
C ALA A 346 -2.56 3.70 18.41
N HIS A 347 -3.52 3.15 19.14
CA HIS A 347 -3.41 2.86 20.57
C HIS A 347 -3.93 1.44 20.82
N SER A 348 -3.24 0.70 21.69
CA SER A 348 -3.68 -0.60 22.20
C SER A 348 -3.00 -0.84 23.54
N ASP A 349 -3.74 -1.39 24.49
CA ASP A 349 -3.22 -1.78 25.80
C ASP A 349 -2.56 -3.17 25.78
N GLY A 350 -2.38 -3.74 24.60
CA GLY A 350 -1.79 -5.05 24.39
C GLY A 350 -2.76 -6.06 23.79
N LEU A 351 -2.32 -7.32 23.75
CA LEU A 351 -3.13 -8.41 23.21
C LEU A 351 -4.42 -8.62 24.00
N ASP A 352 -5.51 -8.93 23.30
CA ASP A 352 -6.87 -9.15 23.81
C ASP A 352 -7.54 -7.94 24.48
N HIS A 353 -6.98 -6.73 24.29
CA HIS A 353 -7.55 -5.48 24.82
C HIS A 353 -8.16 -4.59 23.74
N GLY A 354 -8.20 -5.07 22.49
CA GLY A 354 -8.66 -4.30 21.34
C GLY A 354 -7.68 -3.22 20.89
N SER A 355 -8.12 -2.41 19.95
CA SER A 355 -7.31 -1.29 19.43
C SER A 355 -8.18 -0.05 19.14
N GLU A 356 -7.54 1.11 19.11
CA GLU A 356 -8.13 2.37 18.70
C GLU A 356 -7.23 3.05 17.68
N PHE A 357 -7.82 3.39 16.54
CA PHE A 357 -7.17 4.18 15.51
C PHE A 357 -7.80 5.57 15.45
N VAL A 358 -6.97 6.61 15.45
CA VAL A 358 -7.41 8.00 15.47
C VAL A 358 -6.83 8.73 14.28
N VAL A 359 -7.68 9.16 13.37
CA VAL A 359 -7.32 10.04 12.25
C VAL A 359 -7.70 11.47 12.61
N ARG A 360 -6.80 12.42 12.38
CA ARG A 360 -7.01 13.86 12.56
C ARG A 360 -7.02 14.52 11.20
N LEU A 361 -8.07 15.26 10.88
CA LEU A 361 -8.18 16.04 9.64
C LEU A 361 -8.45 17.51 9.99
N PRO A 362 -7.76 18.46 9.33
CA PRO A 362 -7.98 19.90 9.61
C PRO A 362 -9.43 20.31 9.32
N LEU A 363 -10.03 21.07 10.23
CA LEU A 363 -11.32 21.71 10.04
C LEU A 363 -11.28 22.62 8.81
N ALA A 364 -12.33 22.57 7.99
CA ALA A 364 -12.50 23.53 6.91
C ALA A 364 -12.63 24.93 7.50
N ARG A 365 -11.74 25.84 7.12
CA ARG A 365 -11.89 27.26 7.48
C ARG A 365 -13.18 27.76 6.85
N ALA A 366 -14.03 28.43 7.63
CA ALA A 366 -15.27 29.03 7.17
C ALA A 366 -14.99 30.12 6.10
N THR A 367 -14.79 29.69 4.87
CA THR A 367 -14.89 30.52 3.69
C THR A 367 -16.26 30.18 3.10
N GLN A 368 -17.13 31.20 2.99
CA GLN A 368 -18.50 31.17 2.56
C GLN A 368 -18.91 29.90 1.79
N CYS A 369 -19.77 29.09 2.42
CA CYS A 369 -20.45 28.00 1.75
C CYS A 369 -21.26 28.57 0.58
N GLU A 370 -20.79 28.41 -0.63
CA GLU A 370 -21.70 28.32 -1.77
C GLU A 370 -22.46 26.99 -1.57
N ALA A 371 -23.77 27.14 -1.33
CA ALA A 371 -24.67 26.00 -1.21
C ALA A 371 -24.51 25.10 -2.44
N PRO A 372 -24.44 23.77 -2.25
CA PRO A 372 -24.44 22.84 -3.37
C PRO A 372 -25.67 23.12 -4.21
N ARG A 373 -25.46 23.38 -5.49
CA ARG A 373 -26.57 23.33 -6.44
C ARG A 373 -27.09 21.90 -6.42
N GLU A 374 -28.24 21.71 -5.80
CA GLU A 374 -29.04 20.51 -5.96
C GLU A 374 -29.19 20.27 -7.46
N GLN A 375 -28.44 19.32 -7.97
CA GLN A 375 -28.77 18.66 -9.21
C GLN A 375 -29.99 17.78 -8.88
N THR A 376 -31.16 18.36 -9.06
CA THR A 376 -32.43 17.66 -9.10
C THR A 376 -32.28 16.50 -10.07
N GLN A 377 -32.09 15.29 -9.51
CA GLN A 377 -32.34 14.08 -10.25
C GLN A 377 -33.83 14.03 -10.53
N GLY A 378 -34.18 14.47 -11.73
CA GLY A 378 -35.51 14.24 -12.27
C GLY A 378 -35.70 12.73 -12.33
N ALA A 379 -36.66 12.22 -11.54
CA ALA A 379 -37.23 10.91 -11.72
C ALA A 379 -37.83 10.86 -13.13
N GLY A 380 -37.02 10.40 -14.09
CA GLY A 380 -37.49 10.10 -15.44
C GLY A 380 -38.31 8.80 -15.37
N GLU A 381 -39.55 8.86 -15.81
CA GLU A 381 -40.41 7.72 -16.12
C GLU A 381 -39.58 6.66 -16.86
N GLN A 382 -39.68 5.42 -16.41
CA GLN A 382 -39.10 4.25 -17.07
C GLN A 382 -39.74 4.11 -18.47
N ALA A 383 -39.10 4.71 -19.46
CA ALA A 383 -39.41 4.44 -20.86
C ALA A 383 -38.97 3.01 -21.18
N ALA A 384 -39.78 2.26 -21.91
CA ALA A 384 -39.47 0.92 -22.37
C ALA A 384 -38.07 0.88 -23.02
N PRO A 385 -37.27 -0.19 -22.82
CA PRO A 385 -35.90 -0.27 -23.30
C PRO A 385 -35.85 -0.07 -24.82
N GLN A 386 -35.31 1.06 -25.28
CA GLN A 386 -35.15 1.33 -26.70
C GLN A 386 -33.92 0.59 -27.21
N ARG A 387 -34.13 -0.27 -28.21
CA ARG A 387 -33.04 -0.93 -28.92
C ARG A 387 -32.05 0.10 -29.51
N ARG A 388 -30.80 0.05 -29.06
CA ARG A 388 -29.74 0.97 -29.50
C ARG A 388 -28.70 0.22 -30.35
N ARG A 389 -28.05 0.95 -31.28
CA ARG A 389 -26.85 0.47 -31.95
C ARG A 389 -25.64 0.92 -31.14
N VAL A 390 -24.84 -0.01 -30.63
CA VAL A 390 -23.67 0.23 -29.78
C VAL A 390 -22.40 -0.26 -30.48
N LEU A 391 -21.40 0.60 -30.56
CA LEU A 391 -20.06 0.24 -31.02
C LEU A 391 -19.17 0.08 -29.80
N ILE A 392 -18.48 -1.06 -29.68
CA ILE A 392 -17.45 -1.30 -28.67
C ILE A 392 -16.10 -1.27 -29.37
N ALA A 393 -15.13 -0.50 -28.86
CA ALA A 393 -13.75 -0.54 -29.29
C ALA A 393 -12.85 -0.84 -28.08
N ASP A 394 -12.30 -2.05 -28.02
CA ASP A 394 -11.43 -2.54 -26.93
C ASP A 394 -10.44 -3.55 -27.54
N ASP A 395 -9.15 -3.40 -27.27
CA ASP A 395 -8.09 -4.29 -27.77
C ASP A 395 -8.12 -5.67 -27.07
N ASN A 396 -8.74 -5.74 -25.89
CA ASN A 396 -8.97 -7.00 -25.18
C ASN A 396 -10.20 -7.72 -25.76
N VAL A 397 -9.96 -8.76 -26.54
CA VAL A 397 -10.99 -9.56 -27.23
C VAL A 397 -12.01 -10.16 -26.25
N ASP A 398 -11.58 -10.65 -25.09
CA ASP A 398 -12.47 -11.28 -24.12
C ASP A 398 -13.35 -10.22 -23.40
N SER A 399 -12.78 -9.06 -23.08
CA SER A 399 -13.53 -7.92 -22.53
C SER A 399 -14.62 -7.45 -23.49
N ALA A 400 -14.23 -7.19 -24.74
CA ALA A 400 -15.14 -6.78 -25.79
C ALA A 400 -16.26 -7.81 -26.06
N SER A 401 -15.91 -9.10 -26.10
CA SER A 401 -16.86 -10.19 -26.36
C SER A 401 -17.86 -10.37 -25.22
N SER A 402 -17.41 -10.27 -23.96
CA SER A 402 -18.30 -10.37 -22.82
C SER A 402 -19.30 -9.22 -22.76
N LEU A 403 -18.83 -8.00 -23.01
CA LEU A 403 -19.69 -6.82 -23.05
C LEU A 403 -20.68 -6.87 -24.22
N LEU A 404 -20.24 -7.35 -25.41
CA LEU A 404 -21.12 -7.62 -26.55
C LEU A 404 -22.28 -8.52 -26.14
N MET A 405 -21.98 -9.71 -25.55
CA MET A 405 -23.02 -10.69 -25.17
C MET A 405 -24.01 -10.12 -24.15
N LEU A 406 -23.52 -9.38 -23.14
CA LEU A 406 -24.38 -8.75 -22.15
C LEU A 406 -25.32 -7.70 -22.77
N LEU A 407 -24.83 -6.85 -23.64
CA LEU A 407 -25.63 -5.81 -24.29
C LEU A 407 -26.61 -6.39 -25.34
N GLU A 408 -26.25 -7.49 -26.00
CA GLU A 408 -27.18 -8.20 -26.90
C GLU A 408 -28.33 -8.87 -26.10
N LEU A 409 -28.05 -9.37 -24.89
CA LEU A 409 -29.10 -9.90 -23.97
C LEU A 409 -30.11 -8.82 -23.57
N GLU A 410 -29.67 -7.57 -23.39
CA GLU A 410 -30.52 -6.42 -23.12
C GLU A 410 -31.23 -5.89 -24.41
N GLY A 411 -31.04 -6.55 -25.54
CA GLY A 411 -31.74 -6.26 -26.80
C GLY A 411 -31.10 -5.18 -27.67
N HIS A 412 -29.87 -4.76 -27.37
CA HIS A 412 -29.13 -3.81 -28.20
C HIS A 412 -28.51 -4.48 -29.43
N GLU A 413 -28.23 -3.69 -30.48
CA GLU A 413 -27.49 -4.16 -31.64
C GLU A 413 -26.03 -3.71 -31.48
N VAL A 414 -25.11 -4.67 -31.36
CA VAL A 414 -23.72 -4.39 -30.96
C VAL A 414 -22.74 -4.77 -32.06
N ARG A 415 -21.69 -3.97 -32.25
CA ARG A 415 -20.55 -4.27 -33.11
C ARG A 415 -19.27 -4.01 -32.32
N VAL A 416 -18.24 -4.81 -32.62
CA VAL A 416 -16.95 -4.75 -31.93
C VAL A 416 -15.83 -4.46 -32.91
N ALA A 417 -14.89 -3.64 -32.50
CA ALA A 417 -13.61 -3.42 -33.16
C ALA A 417 -12.47 -3.54 -32.12
N HIS A 418 -11.29 -3.96 -32.55
CA HIS A 418 -10.16 -4.20 -31.64
C HIS A 418 -8.99 -3.22 -31.87
N ASP A 419 -9.17 -2.23 -32.74
CA ASP A 419 -8.22 -1.15 -33.01
C ASP A 419 -8.95 0.12 -33.44
N GLY A 420 -8.29 1.26 -33.34
CA GLY A 420 -8.89 2.56 -33.64
C GLY A 420 -9.29 2.72 -35.13
N PRO A 421 -8.44 2.36 -36.11
CA PRO A 421 -8.81 2.43 -37.51
C PRO A 421 -10.04 1.59 -37.92
N SER A 422 -10.12 0.36 -37.41
CA SER A 422 -11.28 -0.53 -37.63
C SER A 422 -12.53 0.03 -36.97
N ALA A 423 -12.42 0.59 -35.75
CA ALA A 423 -13.52 1.24 -35.05
C ALA A 423 -14.08 2.44 -35.82
N LEU A 424 -13.21 3.27 -36.38
CA LEU A 424 -13.61 4.41 -37.21
C LEU A 424 -14.37 3.98 -38.47
N ALA A 425 -13.82 3.01 -39.19
CA ALA A 425 -14.46 2.47 -40.42
C ALA A 425 -15.83 1.83 -40.10
N LEU A 426 -15.92 1.11 -38.98
CA LEU A 426 -17.13 0.47 -38.53
C LEU A 426 -18.18 1.51 -38.07
N ALA A 427 -17.79 2.58 -37.39
CA ALA A 427 -18.68 3.66 -37.00
C ALA A 427 -19.36 4.35 -38.20
N GLN A 428 -18.61 4.57 -39.27
CA GLN A 428 -19.12 5.19 -40.51
C GLN A 428 -20.22 4.35 -41.17
N SER A 429 -20.03 3.03 -41.24
CA SER A 429 -20.97 2.10 -41.86
C SER A 429 -22.16 1.74 -40.96
N PHE A 430 -21.89 1.49 -39.68
CA PHE A 430 -22.88 1.02 -38.73
C PHE A 430 -23.72 2.17 -38.12
N ARG A 431 -23.18 3.40 -38.08
CA ARG A 431 -23.82 4.60 -37.47
C ARG A 431 -24.36 4.31 -36.11
N PRO A 432 -23.51 4.04 -35.10
CA PRO A 432 -23.93 3.72 -33.76
C PRO A 432 -24.62 4.92 -33.11
N HIS A 433 -25.51 4.66 -32.15
CA HIS A 433 -26.07 5.70 -31.27
C HIS A 433 -25.10 5.98 -30.13
N VAL A 434 -24.40 4.95 -29.64
CA VAL A 434 -23.42 5.02 -28.56
C VAL A 434 -22.14 4.30 -29.00
N ALA A 435 -20.99 4.88 -28.70
CA ALA A 435 -19.69 4.23 -28.87
C ALA A 435 -18.94 4.19 -27.53
N ILE A 436 -18.59 2.99 -27.11
CA ILE A 436 -17.80 2.69 -25.91
C ILE A 436 -16.38 2.44 -26.37
N LEU A 437 -15.46 3.33 -26.03
CA LEU A 437 -14.12 3.35 -26.58
C LEU A 437 -13.07 3.21 -25.47
N ASP A 438 -12.21 2.21 -25.57
CA ASP A 438 -10.98 2.20 -24.80
C ASP A 438 -10.04 3.31 -25.25
N ILE A 439 -9.36 3.96 -24.31
CA ILE A 439 -8.34 4.97 -24.64
C ILE A 439 -7.06 4.29 -25.16
N GLY A 440 -6.73 3.09 -24.68
CA GLY A 440 -5.51 2.38 -25.00
C GLY A 440 -5.47 1.62 -26.32
N LEU A 441 -6.26 2.00 -27.32
CA LEU A 441 -6.37 1.26 -28.58
C LEU A 441 -5.08 1.29 -29.44
N PRO A 442 -4.74 0.18 -30.10
CA PRO A 442 -3.61 0.14 -31.01
C PRO A 442 -3.90 0.88 -32.34
N GLY A 443 -2.85 1.40 -32.93
CA GLY A 443 -2.90 2.09 -34.25
C GLY A 443 -3.42 3.52 -34.17
N MET A 444 -4.55 3.76 -33.52
CA MET A 444 -5.13 5.08 -33.23
C MET A 444 -5.70 5.03 -31.82
N ASP A 445 -5.20 5.87 -30.91
CA ASP A 445 -5.69 5.92 -29.54
C ASP A 445 -7.14 6.42 -29.46
N GLY A 446 -7.80 6.15 -28.33
CA GLY A 446 -9.21 6.51 -28.14
C GLY A 446 -9.49 8.01 -28.23
N HIS A 447 -8.55 8.89 -27.85
CA HIS A 447 -8.71 10.34 -28.00
C HIS A 447 -8.65 10.78 -29.46
N ALA A 448 -7.74 10.22 -30.23
CA ALA A 448 -7.65 10.49 -31.68
C ALA A 448 -8.90 9.96 -32.39
N LEU A 449 -9.38 8.76 -31.98
CA LEU A 449 -10.62 8.18 -32.52
C LEU A 449 -11.83 9.06 -32.21
N ALA A 450 -11.98 9.54 -30.97
CA ALA A 450 -13.07 10.42 -30.59
C ALA A 450 -13.07 11.73 -31.41
N LYS A 451 -11.92 12.37 -31.57
CA LYS A 451 -11.76 13.55 -32.42
C LYS A 451 -12.14 13.27 -33.88
N ALA A 452 -11.73 12.13 -34.42
CA ALA A 452 -12.08 11.73 -35.78
C ALA A 452 -13.59 11.52 -35.91
N LEU A 453 -14.26 10.86 -34.99
CA LEU A 453 -15.71 10.67 -34.97
C LEU A 453 -16.47 12.01 -34.85
N ARG A 454 -15.97 12.95 -34.06
CA ARG A 454 -16.56 14.30 -33.95
C ARG A 454 -16.39 15.14 -35.23
N ALA A 455 -15.30 14.96 -35.92
CA ALA A 455 -15.03 15.69 -37.17
C ALA A 455 -15.94 15.26 -38.34
N GLU A 456 -16.52 14.06 -38.28
CA GLU A 456 -17.34 13.51 -39.33
C GLU A 456 -18.84 13.76 -39.10
N PRO A 457 -19.56 14.40 -40.00
CA PRO A 457 -20.99 14.73 -39.84
C PRO A 457 -21.90 13.53 -39.54
N ALA A 458 -21.55 12.34 -40.04
CA ALA A 458 -22.33 11.11 -39.88
C ALA A 458 -22.22 10.52 -38.45
N THR A 459 -21.14 10.82 -37.74
CA THR A 459 -20.83 10.28 -36.41
C THR A 459 -20.69 11.36 -35.32
N ALA A 460 -20.76 12.65 -35.68
CA ALA A 460 -20.55 13.77 -34.78
C ALA A 460 -21.49 13.79 -33.56
N ARG A 461 -22.69 13.20 -33.68
CA ARG A 461 -23.71 13.16 -32.60
C ARG A 461 -23.74 11.85 -31.83
N VAL A 462 -22.87 10.90 -32.14
CA VAL A 462 -22.75 9.64 -31.40
C VAL A 462 -22.35 9.94 -29.96
N GLN A 463 -23.06 9.37 -28.98
CA GLN A 463 -22.61 9.46 -27.60
C GLN A 463 -21.33 8.68 -27.41
N LEU A 464 -20.25 9.34 -27.01
CA LEU A 464 -18.94 8.75 -26.81
C LEU A 464 -18.69 8.52 -25.31
N ILE A 465 -18.51 7.26 -24.93
CA ILE A 465 -18.19 6.83 -23.57
C ILE A 465 -16.75 6.35 -23.55
N ALA A 466 -15.88 7.01 -22.82
CA ALA A 466 -14.50 6.57 -22.60
C ALA A 466 -14.45 5.46 -21.54
N LEU A 467 -13.76 4.36 -21.84
CA LEU A 467 -13.32 3.39 -20.84
C LEU A 467 -11.83 3.58 -20.60
N THR A 468 -11.44 3.84 -19.35
CA THR A 468 -10.04 4.13 -19.01
C THR A 468 -9.54 3.25 -17.89
N GLY A 469 -8.28 2.82 -17.93
CA GLY A 469 -7.63 2.14 -16.82
C GLY A 469 -7.25 3.08 -15.66
N TYR A 470 -7.38 4.42 -15.86
CA TYR A 470 -6.98 5.43 -14.89
C TYR A 470 -8.07 6.50 -14.78
N GLY A 471 -8.57 6.73 -13.55
CA GLY A 471 -9.61 7.71 -13.26
C GLY A 471 -9.07 9.11 -12.87
N GLN A 472 -7.93 9.53 -13.40
CA GLN A 472 -7.34 10.83 -13.03
C GLN A 472 -8.09 12.00 -13.69
N GLU A 473 -8.12 13.15 -13.01
CA GLU A 473 -8.70 14.41 -13.52
C GLU A 473 -8.13 14.80 -14.88
N ARG A 474 -6.83 14.59 -15.08
CA ARG A 474 -6.16 14.83 -16.37
C ARG A 474 -6.70 13.94 -17.49
N ASP A 475 -7.05 12.70 -17.17
CA ASP A 475 -7.59 11.76 -18.17
C ASP A 475 -9.04 12.14 -18.50
N ARG A 476 -9.82 12.59 -17.49
CA ARG A 476 -11.18 13.14 -17.69
C ARG A 476 -11.16 14.41 -18.51
N GLN A 477 -10.25 15.33 -18.19
CA GLN A 477 -10.10 16.58 -18.95
C GLN A 477 -9.65 16.31 -20.39
N ALA A 478 -8.65 15.43 -20.58
CA ALA A 478 -8.21 15.02 -21.91
C ALA A 478 -9.32 14.31 -22.71
N ALA A 479 -10.13 13.46 -22.05
CA ALA A 479 -11.28 12.83 -22.66
C ALA A 479 -12.35 13.89 -23.06
N SER A 480 -12.67 14.84 -22.18
CA SER A 480 -13.58 15.93 -22.50
C SER A 480 -13.09 16.79 -23.65
N GLU A 481 -11.81 17.17 -23.67
CA GLU A 481 -11.18 17.91 -24.77
C GLU A 481 -11.13 17.13 -26.10
N ALA A 482 -11.10 15.80 -26.01
CA ALA A 482 -11.18 14.93 -27.16
C ALA A 482 -12.62 14.75 -27.71
N GLY A 483 -13.62 15.18 -26.93
CA GLY A 483 -15.03 15.16 -27.34
C GLY A 483 -15.82 13.97 -26.77
N PHE A 484 -15.36 13.29 -25.74
CA PHE A 484 -16.15 12.31 -25.01
C PHE A 484 -17.28 12.98 -24.20
N ASP A 485 -18.44 12.34 -24.17
CA ASP A 485 -19.60 12.80 -23.40
C ASP A 485 -19.59 12.23 -21.96
N ARG A 486 -19.03 11.04 -21.81
CA ARG A 486 -18.96 10.31 -20.54
C ARG A 486 -17.62 9.58 -20.39
N HIS A 487 -17.29 9.32 -19.15
CA HIS A 487 -16.03 8.66 -18.78
C HIS A 487 -16.29 7.63 -17.67
N LEU A 488 -15.92 6.38 -17.90
CA LEU A 488 -16.01 5.27 -16.96
C LEU A 488 -14.62 4.66 -16.70
N VAL A 489 -14.38 4.24 -15.47
CA VAL A 489 -13.10 3.65 -15.06
C VAL A 489 -13.19 2.12 -15.14
N LYS A 490 -12.24 1.46 -15.79
CA LYS A 490 -12.15 -0.01 -15.82
C LYS A 490 -11.67 -0.55 -14.45
N PRO A 491 -12.31 -1.61 -13.92
CA PRO A 491 -13.46 -2.32 -14.49
C PRO A 491 -14.77 -1.58 -14.22
N ALA A 492 -15.51 -1.21 -15.27
CA ALA A 492 -16.80 -0.53 -15.15
C ALA A 492 -17.92 -1.54 -14.87
N PRO A 493 -18.79 -1.31 -13.85
CA PRO A 493 -19.96 -2.15 -13.61
C PRO A 493 -20.91 -2.14 -14.81
N PHE A 494 -21.46 -3.32 -15.18
CA PHE A 494 -22.35 -3.41 -16.35
C PHE A 494 -23.59 -2.52 -16.21
N ASP A 495 -24.18 -2.42 -15.01
CA ASP A 495 -25.34 -1.59 -14.74
C ASP A 495 -25.07 -0.08 -14.95
N GLU A 496 -23.82 0.36 -14.76
CA GLU A 496 -23.40 1.73 -15.02
C GLU A 496 -23.28 1.98 -16.54
N ILE A 497 -22.68 1.05 -17.25
CA ILE A 497 -22.59 1.10 -18.72
C ILE A 497 -24.00 1.11 -19.33
N LEU A 498 -24.89 0.25 -18.87
CA LEU A 498 -26.26 0.14 -19.35
C LEU A 498 -27.03 1.45 -19.14
N ARG A 499 -26.95 2.04 -17.94
CA ARG A 499 -27.55 3.35 -17.63
C ARG A 499 -27.08 4.45 -18.58
N GLU A 500 -25.79 4.50 -18.88
CA GLU A 500 -25.25 5.51 -19.81
C GLU A 500 -25.77 5.29 -21.24
N ILE A 501 -25.94 4.03 -21.67
CA ILE A 501 -26.51 3.70 -22.99
C ILE A 501 -28.00 4.11 -23.06
N GLU A 502 -28.77 3.84 -22.01
CA GLU A 502 -30.21 4.17 -21.94
C GLU A 502 -30.44 5.68 -21.93
N ASN A 503 -29.58 6.44 -21.24
CA ASN A 503 -29.62 7.90 -21.16
C ASN A 503 -29.13 8.60 -22.43
N ALA A 504 -28.67 7.85 -23.45
CA ALA A 504 -28.23 8.41 -24.70
C ALA A 504 -29.38 9.15 -25.41
N PRO A 505 -29.16 10.34 -25.97
CA PRO A 505 -30.18 11.04 -26.74
C PRO A 505 -30.68 10.17 -27.90
N PRO A 506 -31.97 10.24 -28.26
CA PRO A 506 -32.48 9.54 -29.44
C PRO A 506 -31.74 10.03 -30.66
N GLY A 507 -31.18 9.11 -31.46
CA GLY A 507 -30.35 9.41 -32.64
C GLY A 507 -31.16 9.93 -33.82
#